data_62740d2427ec48fc8106a2fc1fab11aa
#
_entry.id   62740d2427ec48fc8106a2fc1fab11aa
#
_cell.length_a   1.000
_cell.length_b   1.000
_cell.length_c   1.000
_cell.angle_alpha   90.00
_cell.angle_beta   90.00
_cell.angle_gamma   90.00
#
_symmetry.space_group_name_H-M   'P 1'
#
loop_
_entity.id
_entity.type
_entity.pdbx_description
1 polymer ?
#
loop_
_entity_poly.entity_id
_entity_poly.type
_entity_poly.pdbx_seq_one_letter_code
_entity_poly.pdbx_strand_id
1 'polypeptide(L)'
;MRLELKSRDLTRVGLCNVADPCWELASSVRLLRDDDEVAFGWWRRRVRGRLPESFPVLRWLYGSGEVPEFLLPAGGDLASGLAAVLETPPDRVRTALAGLPEPRGLPPWAAALRSGADAALSRLVQALREYFMAALAPHWDSVRARVEVDRQARIQALADGGVDGLLATLRPVLRWEPPYLVTGVASPGAPRRTAGVLLVPTYFAVQPWLVPGSAGPVRLGYPALAEDPRVRRAPHATPRALAALLGPTRAAAMTLAAAGCSTSDLAARLGVTPSAASKHMSVLRAAGLIASHRNRNTVRHSLTPLGIALVDGASA
;
A
#
# COMPACT_ATOMS: atom_id res chain seq x y z
N MET A 1 8.16 15.58 5.98
CA MET A 1 9.00 15.96 4.83
C MET A 1 8.39 17.16 4.14
N ARG A 2 9.20 18.06 3.57
CA ARG A 2 8.75 19.29 2.93
C ARG A 2 9.49 19.45 1.59
N LEU A 3 8.77 19.47 0.47
CA LEU A 3 9.31 19.69 -0.88
C LEU A 3 8.97 21.11 -1.33
N GLU A 4 9.97 21.86 -1.76
CA GLU A 4 9.78 23.18 -2.36
C GLU A 4 9.64 23.06 -3.88
N LEU A 5 8.48 23.49 -4.41
CA LEU A 5 8.15 23.54 -5.84
C LEU A 5 7.94 25.00 -6.24
N LYS A 6 8.90 25.57 -6.92
CA LYS A 6 8.77 26.93 -7.47
C LYS A 6 7.88 26.92 -8.71
N SER A 7 7.42 28.07 -9.15
CA SER A 7 6.54 28.20 -10.32
C SER A 7 7.06 27.46 -11.58
N ARG A 8 8.37 27.51 -11.82
CA ARG A 8 9.02 26.78 -12.93
C ARG A 8 9.02 25.25 -12.74
N ASP A 9 8.95 24.79 -11.51
CA ASP A 9 9.02 23.36 -11.18
C ASP A 9 7.62 22.73 -11.30
N LEU A 10 6.56 23.56 -11.21
CA LEU A 10 5.18 23.12 -11.40
C LEU A 10 4.90 22.62 -12.83
N THR A 11 5.61 23.16 -13.83
CA THR A 11 5.51 22.67 -15.22
C THR A 11 6.11 21.28 -15.40
N ARG A 12 6.82 20.77 -14.40
CA ARG A 12 7.45 19.44 -14.37
C ARG A 12 6.81 18.54 -13.29
N VAL A 13 5.56 18.79 -12.97
CA VAL A 13 4.75 17.86 -12.18
C VAL A 13 4.14 16.85 -13.12
N GLY A 14 4.46 15.60 -12.92
CA GLY A 14 3.95 14.47 -13.71
C GLY A 14 3.23 13.46 -12.84
N LEU A 15 2.43 12.63 -13.49
CA LEU A 15 1.72 11.50 -12.88
C LEU A 15 2.11 10.23 -13.63
N CYS A 16 2.45 9.16 -12.90
CA CYS A 16 2.76 7.87 -13.50
C CYS A 16 1.54 7.31 -14.25
N ASN A 17 1.76 6.76 -15.45
CA ASN A 17 0.69 6.39 -16.37
C ASN A 17 0.02 5.05 -16.01
N VAL A 18 0.73 4.17 -15.32
CA VAL A 18 0.28 2.81 -14.99
C VAL A 18 0.75 2.42 -13.59
N ALA A 19 0.15 1.36 -13.05
CA ALA A 19 0.68 0.73 -11.84
C ALA A 19 2.11 0.22 -12.11
N ASP A 20 3.05 0.67 -11.31
CA ASP A 20 4.47 0.34 -11.47
C ASP A 20 4.85 -0.86 -10.59
N PRO A 21 5.22 -2.02 -11.18
CA PRO A 21 5.54 -3.22 -10.42
C PRO A 21 6.71 -3.05 -9.45
N CYS A 22 7.71 -2.25 -9.79
CA CYS A 22 8.88 -2.04 -8.93
C CYS A 22 8.53 -1.18 -7.71
N TRP A 23 7.64 -0.20 -7.86
CA TRP A 23 7.13 0.59 -6.76
C TRP A 23 6.22 -0.22 -5.83
N GLU A 24 5.39 -1.08 -6.40
CA GLU A 24 4.54 -2.00 -5.62
C GLU A 24 5.38 -3.04 -4.88
N LEU A 25 6.44 -3.58 -5.52
CA LEU A 25 7.44 -4.43 -4.87
C LEU A 25 8.04 -3.73 -3.64
N ALA A 26 8.58 -2.53 -3.83
CA ALA A 26 9.20 -1.78 -2.75
C ALA A 26 8.23 -1.51 -1.60
N SER A 27 7.02 -1.04 -1.91
CA SER A 27 6.00 -0.70 -0.91
C SER A 27 5.52 -1.93 -0.15
N SER A 28 5.31 -3.06 -0.84
CA SER A 28 4.85 -4.31 -0.22
C SER A 28 5.90 -4.96 0.68
N VAL A 29 7.19 -4.93 0.29
CA VAL A 29 8.28 -5.40 1.16
C VAL A 29 8.39 -4.55 2.42
N ARG A 30 8.26 -3.22 2.30
CA ARG A 30 8.24 -2.30 3.44
C ARG A 30 7.06 -2.57 4.37
N LEU A 31 5.88 -2.83 3.81
CA LEU A 31 4.68 -3.19 4.55
C LEU A 31 4.83 -4.50 5.34
N LEU A 32 5.57 -5.48 4.82
CA LEU A 32 5.85 -6.74 5.51
C LEU A 32 6.87 -6.62 6.65
N ARG A 33 7.62 -5.53 6.69
CA ARG A 33 8.61 -5.25 7.74
C ARG A 33 7.97 -4.79 9.03
N ASP A 34 6.92 -3.96 8.93
CA ASP A 34 6.28 -3.34 10.08
C ASP A 34 5.19 -4.28 10.62
N ASP A 35 5.47 -4.92 11.76
CA ASP A 35 4.53 -5.86 12.37
C ASP A 35 3.34 -5.17 13.02
N ASP A 36 3.47 -3.90 13.39
CA ASP A 36 2.42 -3.10 14.03
C ASP A 36 1.48 -2.47 13.02
N GLU A 37 1.82 -2.49 11.71
CA GLU A 37 0.97 -1.95 10.67
C GLU A 37 -0.31 -2.79 10.50
N VAL A 38 -1.45 -2.16 10.72
CA VAL A 38 -2.77 -2.82 10.63
C VAL A 38 -3.23 -2.96 9.17
N ALA A 39 -2.77 -2.05 8.29
CA ALA A 39 -3.13 -2.06 6.90
C ALA A 39 -2.72 -3.37 6.22
N PHE A 40 -3.56 -3.83 5.30
CA PHE A 40 -3.34 -5.06 4.55
C PHE A 40 -3.14 -6.34 5.40
N GLY A 41 -3.66 -6.40 6.61
CA GLY A 41 -3.49 -7.55 7.52
C GLY A 41 -3.90 -8.90 6.91
N TRP A 42 -4.94 -8.92 6.07
CA TRP A 42 -5.38 -10.12 5.32
C TRP A 42 -4.32 -10.60 4.32
N TRP A 43 -3.71 -9.67 3.55
CA TRP A 43 -2.68 -9.94 2.58
C TRP A 43 -1.37 -10.39 3.26
N ARG A 44 -0.94 -9.69 4.30
CA ARG A 44 0.26 -10.01 5.09
C ARG A 44 0.20 -11.44 5.64
N ARG A 45 -0.93 -11.84 6.23
CA ARG A 45 -1.12 -13.22 6.73
C ARG A 45 -1.02 -14.26 5.63
N ARG A 46 -1.58 -13.96 4.45
CA ARG A 46 -1.57 -14.87 3.29
C ARG A 46 -0.18 -15.02 2.69
N VAL A 47 0.57 -13.92 2.61
CA VAL A 47 1.87 -13.89 1.93
C VAL A 47 3.00 -14.42 2.80
N ARG A 48 2.98 -14.21 4.11
CA ARG A 48 4.05 -14.67 5.03
C ARG A 48 4.40 -16.15 4.90
N GLY A 49 3.43 -17.02 4.65
CA GLY A 49 3.65 -18.46 4.45
C GLY A 49 4.14 -18.84 3.04
N ARG A 50 4.33 -17.86 2.13
CA ARG A 50 4.69 -18.07 0.72
C ARG A 50 5.90 -17.27 0.28
N LEU A 51 6.56 -16.59 1.22
CA LEU A 51 7.73 -15.77 0.92
C LEU A 51 8.87 -16.66 0.42
N PRO A 52 9.58 -16.26 -0.65
CA PRO A 52 10.72 -16.99 -1.15
C PRO A 52 11.90 -16.94 -0.16
N GLU A 53 12.78 -17.91 -0.21
CA GLU A 53 14.01 -17.97 0.63
C GLU A 53 14.89 -16.71 0.49
N SER A 54 14.82 -16.06 -0.67
CA SER A 54 15.52 -14.80 -0.96
C SER A 54 14.92 -13.57 -0.28
N PHE A 55 13.74 -13.67 0.32
CA PHE A 55 13.04 -12.52 0.93
C PHE A 55 13.85 -11.73 1.96
N PRO A 56 14.70 -12.34 2.83
CA PRO A 56 15.56 -11.57 3.73
C PRO A 56 16.47 -10.57 3.02
N VAL A 57 16.94 -10.88 1.79
CA VAL A 57 17.74 -9.95 0.98
C VAL A 57 16.88 -8.77 0.50
N LEU A 58 15.66 -9.03 0.05
CA LEU A 58 14.72 -7.96 -0.32
C LEU A 58 14.39 -7.07 0.88
N ARG A 59 14.16 -7.67 2.05
CA ARG A 59 13.94 -6.92 3.29
C ARG A 59 15.15 -6.05 3.67
N TRP A 60 16.36 -6.50 3.42
CA TRP A 60 17.57 -5.71 3.61
C TRP A 60 17.63 -4.53 2.63
N LEU A 61 17.38 -4.75 1.33
CA LEU A 61 17.45 -3.71 0.29
C LEU A 61 16.37 -2.62 0.44
N TYR A 62 15.16 -3.00 0.80
CA TYR A 62 14.02 -2.07 0.89
C TYR A 62 13.72 -1.60 2.32
N GLY A 63 14.36 -2.20 3.31
CA GLY A 63 14.01 -2.03 4.72
C GLY A 63 14.74 -0.92 5.46
N SER A 64 15.89 -0.44 5.00
CA SER A 64 16.79 0.42 5.76
C SER A 64 16.86 1.86 5.24
N GLY A 65 15.76 2.60 5.28
CA GLY A 65 15.80 4.02 4.90
C GLY A 65 15.43 4.33 3.46
N GLU A 66 16.29 5.02 2.72
CA GLU A 66 16.05 5.33 1.31
C GLU A 66 16.23 4.07 0.45
N VAL A 67 15.26 3.81 -0.44
CA VAL A 67 15.34 2.68 -1.36
C VAL A 67 16.40 3.00 -2.43
N PRO A 68 17.32 2.08 -2.73
CA PRO A 68 18.30 2.25 -3.81
C PRO A 68 17.61 2.56 -5.13
N GLU A 69 18.00 3.67 -5.78
CA GLU A 69 17.31 4.20 -6.96
C GLU A 69 17.23 3.19 -8.11
N PHE A 70 18.25 2.37 -8.29
CA PHE A 70 18.29 1.37 -9.37
C PHE A 70 17.23 0.26 -9.24
N LEU A 71 16.69 0.05 -8.03
CA LEU A 71 15.59 -0.90 -7.78
C LEU A 71 14.21 -0.35 -8.21
N LEU A 72 14.17 0.91 -8.60
CA LEU A 72 12.96 1.63 -8.99
C LEU A 72 13.18 2.27 -10.37
N PRO A 73 13.41 1.49 -11.41
CA PRO A 73 13.53 2.04 -12.77
C PRO A 73 12.26 2.80 -13.15
N ALA A 74 12.39 3.72 -14.10
CA ALA A 74 11.27 4.55 -14.52
C ALA A 74 10.31 3.75 -15.39
N GLY A 75 9.08 3.57 -14.89
CA GLY A 75 7.89 3.14 -15.64
C GLY A 75 8.02 1.83 -16.43
N GLY A 76 6.91 1.17 -16.63
CA GLY A 76 6.86 0.01 -17.49
C GLY A 76 6.18 -1.20 -16.83
N ASP A 77 6.31 -2.35 -17.47
CA ASP A 77 5.90 -3.63 -16.93
C ASP A 77 7.02 -4.27 -16.07
N LEU A 78 6.71 -5.39 -15.45
CA LEU A 78 7.68 -6.11 -14.61
C LEU A 78 8.93 -6.53 -15.40
N ALA A 79 8.77 -6.98 -16.64
CA ALA A 79 9.89 -7.48 -17.44
C ALA A 79 10.87 -6.35 -17.76
N SER A 80 10.36 -5.22 -18.21
CA SER A 80 11.15 -4.01 -18.48
C SER A 80 11.84 -3.48 -17.23
N GLY A 81 11.13 -3.44 -16.09
CA GLY A 81 11.71 -3.01 -14.82
C GLY A 81 12.84 -3.93 -14.36
N LEU A 82 12.65 -5.24 -14.42
CA LEU A 82 13.68 -6.22 -14.05
C LEU A 82 14.88 -6.20 -15.01
N ALA A 83 14.66 -5.97 -16.30
CA ALA A 83 15.75 -5.80 -17.26
C ALA A 83 16.59 -4.55 -16.93
N ALA A 84 15.95 -3.42 -16.62
CA ALA A 84 16.65 -2.20 -16.22
C ALA A 84 17.45 -2.37 -14.91
N VAL A 85 16.95 -3.17 -13.96
CA VAL A 85 17.73 -3.53 -12.76
C VAL A 85 18.97 -4.34 -13.14
N LEU A 86 18.82 -5.32 -14.03
CA LEU A 86 19.91 -6.18 -14.48
C LEU A 86 21.00 -5.39 -15.23
N GLU A 87 20.59 -4.42 -16.04
CA GLU A 87 21.46 -3.58 -16.86
C GLU A 87 22.10 -2.42 -16.08
N THR A 88 21.86 -2.34 -14.76
CA THR A 88 22.43 -1.26 -13.94
C THR A 88 23.95 -1.36 -13.86
N PRO A 89 24.69 -0.33 -14.25
CA PRO A 89 26.16 -0.35 -14.21
C PRO A 89 26.68 -0.64 -12.80
N PRO A 90 27.75 -1.46 -12.65
CA PRO A 90 28.32 -1.82 -11.35
C PRO A 90 28.63 -0.64 -10.44
N ASP A 91 29.10 0.47 -10.99
CA ASP A 91 29.40 1.70 -10.24
C ASP A 91 28.16 2.31 -9.60
N ARG A 92 27.04 2.32 -10.33
CA ARG A 92 25.76 2.80 -9.81
C ARG A 92 25.24 1.89 -8.71
N VAL A 93 25.35 0.57 -8.87
CA VAL A 93 24.98 -0.39 -7.84
C VAL A 93 25.81 -0.17 -6.57
N ARG A 94 27.14 -0.07 -6.71
CA ARG A 94 28.04 0.20 -5.56
C ARG A 94 27.67 1.49 -4.83
N THR A 95 27.48 2.57 -5.57
CA THR A 95 27.12 3.87 -4.99
C THR A 95 25.77 3.80 -4.26
N ALA A 96 24.77 3.19 -4.87
CA ALA A 96 23.42 3.08 -4.30
C ALA A 96 23.38 2.19 -3.04
N LEU A 97 24.24 1.18 -2.95
CA LEU A 97 24.31 0.27 -1.80
C LEU A 97 25.31 0.71 -0.71
N ALA A 98 26.12 1.74 -0.95
CA ALA A 98 27.14 2.20 -0.01
C ALA A 98 26.56 2.64 1.35
N GLY A 99 25.34 3.21 1.35
CA GLY A 99 24.63 3.66 2.56
C GLY A 99 23.87 2.56 3.31
N LEU A 100 23.79 1.34 2.75
CA LEU A 100 23.09 0.25 3.41
C LEU A 100 23.99 -0.43 4.46
N PRO A 101 23.41 -0.94 5.57
CA PRO A 101 24.15 -1.71 6.54
C PRO A 101 24.75 -2.98 5.92
N GLU A 102 25.79 -3.53 6.55
CA GLU A 102 26.37 -4.82 6.12
C GLU A 102 25.30 -5.92 6.10
N PRO A 103 25.27 -6.77 5.04
CA PRO A 103 24.27 -7.82 4.88
C PRO A 103 24.57 -9.06 5.75
N ARG A 104 24.62 -8.86 7.08
CA ARG A 104 24.94 -9.93 8.04
C ARG A 104 23.83 -10.98 8.07
N GLY A 105 24.21 -12.25 8.09
CA GLY A 105 23.27 -13.37 8.11
C GLY A 105 22.50 -13.57 6.81
N LEU A 106 22.87 -12.88 5.72
CA LEU A 106 22.29 -13.06 4.40
C LEU A 106 23.18 -13.99 3.55
N PRO A 107 22.64 -14.56 2.47
CA PRO A 107 23.41 -15.40 1.55
C PRO A 107 24.63 -14.65 0.97
N PRO A 108 25.72 -15.35 0.63
CA PRO A 108 26.96 -14.73 0.12
C PRO A 108 26.75 -13.82 -1.10
N TRP A 109 25.79 -14.13 -1.96
CA TRP A 109 25.49 -13.31 -3.13
C TRP A 109 24.95 -11.91 -2.76
N ALA A 110 24.34 -11.75 -1.58
CA ALA A 110 23.91 -10.43 -1.10
C ALA A 110 25.11 -9.51 -0.81
N ALA A 111 26.21 -10.05 -0.29
CA ALA A 111 27.46 -9.32 -0.14
C ALA A 111 28.07 -8.98 -1.50
N ALA A 112 28.01 -9.90 -2.46
CA ALA A 112 28.50 -9.69 -3.82
C ALA A 112 27.72 -8.61 -4.60
N LEU A 113 26.46 -8.31 -4.24
CA LEU A 113 25.73 -7.17 -4.80
C LEU A 113 26.46 -5.85 -4.57
N ARG A 114 27.13 -5.68 -3.43
CA ARG A 114 27.86 -4.45 -3.11
C ARG A 114 29.06 -4.18 -4.04
N SER A 115 29.58 -5.21 -4.69
CA SER A 115 30.60 -5.07 -5.73
C SER A 115 30.01 -4.80 -7.12
N GLY A 116 28.69 -4.95 -7.30
CA GLY A 116 28.02 -4.86 -8.59
C GLY A 116 28.29 -6.06 -9.48
N ALA A 117 28.52 -7.23 -8.90
CA ALA A 117 28.79 -8.46 -9.66
C ALA A 117 27.53 -8.90 -10.45
N ASP A 118 27.68 -9.16 -11.75
CA ASP A 118 26.57 -9.53 -12.66
C ASP A 118 25.79 -10.76 -12.19
N ALA A 119 26.52 -11.77 -11.68
CA ALA A 119 25.87 -12.97 -11.14
C ALA A 119 25.01 -12.66 -9.90
N ALA A 120 25.37 -11.67 -9.09
CA ALA A 120 24.58 -11.23 -7.94
C ALA A 120 23.36 -10.42 -8.38
N LEU A 121 23.50 -9.57 -9.40
CA LEU A 121 22.37 -8.86 -10.01
C LEU A 121 21.38 -9.83 -10.64
N SER A 122 21.85 -10.85 -11.34
CA SER A 122 20.99 -11.90 -11.91
C SER A 122 20.20 -12.63 -10.81
N ARG A 123 20.82 -12.94 -9.67
CA ARG A 123 20.14 -13.53 -8.52
C ARG A 123 19.14 -12.56 -7.88
N LEU A 124 19.46 -11.28 -7.81
CA LEU A 124 18.53 -10.25 -7.33
C LEU A 124 17.29 -10.16 -8.22
N VAL A 125 17.45 -10.11 -9.53
CA VAL A 125 16.34 -10.08 -10.49
C VAL A 125 15.46 -11.32 -10.33
N GLN A 126 16.05 -12.49 -10.14
CA GLN A 126 15.30 -13.71 -9.86
C GLN A 126 14.53 -13.60 -8.54
N ALA A 127 15.15 -13.12 -7.47
CA ALA A 127 14.50 -12.90 -6.18
C ALA A 127 13.31 -11.93 -6.26
N LEU A 128 13.46 -10.83 -6.99
CA LEU A 128 12.39 -9.86 -7.24
C LEU A 128 11.22 -10.50 -8.00
N ARG A 129 11.51 -11.29 -9.03
CA ARG A 129 10.51 -12.01 -9.82
C ARG A 129 9.75 -13.03 -8.96
N GLU A 130 10.45 -13.85 -8.19
CA GLU A 130 9.84 -14.86 -7.31
C GLU A 130 8.94 -14.20 -6.27
N TYR A 131 9.39 -13.13 -5.65
CA TYR A 131 8.60 -12.38 -4.70
C TYR A 131 7.34 -11.78 -5.36
N PHE A 132 7.48 -11.15 -6.54
CA PHE A 132 6.34 -10.61 -7.27
C PHE A 132 5.30 -11.68 -7.56
N MET A 133 5.72 -12.85 -8.06
CA MET A 133 4.82 -13.94 -8.39
C MET A 133 4.12 -14.52 -7.14
N ALA A 134 4.82 -14.60 -6.02
CA ALA A 134 4.25 -15.12 -4.77
C ALA A 134 3.32 -14.14 -4.06
N ALA A 135 3.67 -12.86 -4.03
CA ALA A 135 3.05 -11.87 -3.18
C ALA A 135 2.11 -10.90 -3.91
N LEU A 136 2.42 -10.51 -5.14
CA LEU A 136 1.74 -9.43 -5.86
C LEU A 136 0.90 -9.93 -7.04
N ALA A 137 1.42 -10.86 -7.84
CA ALA A 137 0.74 -11.36 -9.04
C ALA A 137 -0.71 -11.82 -8.77
N PRO A 138 -1.02 -12.54 -7.67
CA PRO A 138 -2.40 -12.95 -7.38
C PRO A 138 -3.38 -11.79 -7.17
N HIS A 139 -2.87 -10.58 -6.93
CA HIS A 139 -3.64 -9.37 -6.63
C HIS A 139 -3.46 -8.27 -7.69
N TRP A 140 -2.70 -8.56 -8.75
CA TRP A 140 -2.24 -7.54 -9.70
C TRP A 140 -3.38 -6.80 -10.42
N ASP A 141 -4.47 -7.49 -10.73
CA ASP A 141 -5.65 -6.84 -11.32
C ASP A 141 -6.29 -5.83 -10.37
N SER A 142 -6.36 -6.14 -9.08
CA SER A 142 -6.85 -5.21 -8.06
C SER A 142 -5.92 -4.02 -7.88
N VAL A 143 -4.61 -4.24 -7.94
CA VAL A 143 -3.58 -3.18 -7.90
C VAL A 143 -3.78 -2.22 -9.07
N ARG A 144 -3.86 -2.76 -10.31
CA ARG A 144 -4.07 -1.95 -11.52
C ARG A 144 -5.37 -1.16 -11.47
N ALA A 145 -6.46 -1.81 -11.09
CA ALA A 145 -7.76 -1.16 -10.99
C ALA A 145 -7.74 0.01 -9.99
N ARG A 146 -7.11 -0.17 -8.84
CA ARG A 146 -7.00 0.87 -7.82
C ARG A 146 -6.15 2.05 -8.27
N VAL A 147 -4.98 1.78 -8.84
CA VAL A 147 -4.09 2.81 -9.37
C VAL A 147 -4.78 3.58 -10.50
N GLU A 148 -5.52 2.90 -11.36
CA GLU A 148 -6.26 3.55 -12.45
C GLU A 148 -7.37 4.48 -11.94
N VAL A 149 -8.12 4.07 -10.92
CA VAL A 149 -9.14 4.93 -10.27
C VAL A 149 -8.49 6.19 -9.69
N ASP A 150 -7.38 6.04 -8.96
CA ASP A 150 -6.63 7.20 -8.44
C ASP A 150 -6.16 8.11 -9.57
N ARG A 151 -5.54 7.52 -10.60
CA ARG A 151 -5.02 8.26 -11.77
C ARG A 151 -6.08 9.08 -12.46
N GLN A 152 -7.27 8.50 -12.71
CA GLN A 152 -8.38 9.20 -13.35
C GLN A 152 -8.85 10.40 -12.50
N ALA A 153 -8.95 10.23 -11.19
CA ALA A 153 -9.30 11.31 -10.28
C ALA A 153 -8.28 12.47 -10.34
N ARG A 154 -6.97 12.13 -10.40
CA ARG A 154 -5.89 13.14 -10.49
C ARG A 154 -5.88 13.86 -11.84
N ILE A 155 -6.04 13.14 -12.94
CA ILE A 155 -6.11 13.74 -14.29
C ILE A 155 -7.24 14.73 -14.38
N GLN A 156 -8.37 14.38 -13.85
CA GLN A 156 -9.48 15.29 -13.89
C GLN A 156 -9.27 16.52 -12.99
N ALA A 157 -8.72 16.35 -11.79
CA ALA A 157 -8.38 17.48 -10.94
C ALA A 157 -7.35 18.41 -11.61
N LEU A 158 -6.42 17.82 -12.39
CA LEU A 158 -5.50 18.57 -13.23
C LEU A 158 -6.23 19.35 -14.33
N ALA A 159 -7.23 18.75 -14.97
CA ALA A 159 -8.01 19.40 -16.02
C ALA A 159 -8.89 20.54 -15.46
N ASP A 160 -9.47 20.35 -14.27
CA ASP A 160 -10.39 21.30 -13.65
C ASP A 160 -9.66 22.49 -12.96
N GLY A 161 -8.51 22.23 -12.33
CA GLY A 161 -7.82 23.20 -11.46
C GLY A 161 -6.32 23.32 -11.69
N GLY A 162 -5.80 22.81 -12.81
CA GLY A 162 -4.37 22.81 -13.11
C GLY A 162 -3.57 22.01 -12.08
N VAL A 163 -2.26 22.30 -12.00
CA VAL A 163 -1.35 21.63 -11.09
C VAL A 163 -1.72 21.84 -9.62
N ASP A 164 -2.22 23.01 -9.26
CA ASP A 164 -2.69 23.31 -7.91
C ASP A 164 -3.89 22.41 -7.55
N GLY A 165 -4.84 22.25 -8.47
CA GLY A 165 -5.97 21.34 -8.32
C GLY A 165 -5.52 19.88 -8.13
N LEU A 166 -4.59 19.40 -8.95
CA LEU A 166 -3.98 18.08 -8.81
C LEU A 166 -3.35 17.88 -7.43
N LEU A 167 -2.47 18.80 -7.01
CA LEU A 167 -1.74 18.69 -5.74
C LEU A 167 -2.67 18.81 -4.52
N ALA A 168 -3.73 19.60 -4.61
CA ALA A 168 -4.72 19.73 -3.55
C ALA A 168 -5.49 18.42 -3.27
N THR A 169 -5.65 17.56 -4.29
CA THR A 169 -6.33 16.28 -4.14
C THR A 169 -5.51 15.22 -3.39
N LEU A 170 -4.21 15.43 -3.17
CA LEU A 170 -3.35 14.48 -2.46
C LEU A 170 -3.62 14.41 -0.94
N ARG A 171 -4.53 15.26 -0.40
CA ARG A 171 -4.98 15.18 0.99
C ARG A 171 -5.70 13.85 1.26
N PRO A 172 -5.64 13.34 2.50
CA PRO A 172 -4.96 13.89 3.67
C PRO A 172 -3.46 13.53 3.73
N VAL A 173 -2.97 12.69 2.82
CA VAL A 173 -1.63 12.08 2.86
C VAL A 173 -0.53 13.12 2.63
N LEU A 174 -0.79 14.03 1.70
CA LEU A 174 0.08 15.14 1.35
C LEU A 174 -0.76 16.44 1.34
N ARG A 175 -0.18 17.53 1.82
CA ARG A 175 -0.81 18.85 1.79
C ARG A 175 -0.05 19.77 0.86
N TRP A 176 -0.76 20.36 -0.08
CA TRP A 176 -0.24 21.42 -0.90
C TRP A 176 -0.41 22.78 -0.20
N GLU A 177 0.68 23.40 0.17
CA GLU A 177 0.78 24.73 0.79
C GLU A 177 1.79 25.54 -0.02
N PRO A 178 1.40 26.18 -1.11
CA PRO A 178 2.35 26.81 -2.04
C PRO A 178 3.39 27.67 -1.33
N PRO A 179 4.65 27.54 -1.68
CA PRO A 179 5.24 26.66 -2.70
C PRO A 179 5.66 25.27 -2.17
N TYR A 180 5.05 24.77 -1.11
CA TYR A 180 5.47 23.55 -0.43
C TYR A 180 4.47 22.42 -0.58
N LEU A 181 4.98 21.22 -0.94
CA LEU A 181 4.26 19.97 -0.77
C LEU A 181 4.74 19.30 0.53
N VAL A 182 3.83 19.14 1.48
CA VAL A 182 4.14 18.72 2.86
C VAL A 182 3.53 17.35 3.15
N THR A 183 4.32 16.42 3.72
CA THR A 183 3.77 15.18 4.29
C THR A 183 3.24 15.45 5.70
N GLY A 184 2.22 14.68 6.13
CA GLY A 184 1.61 14.81 7.46
C GLY A 184 2.55 14.52 8.63
N VAL A 185 3.69 13.88 8.39
CA VAL A 185 4.72 13.65 9.41
C VAL A 185 5.69 14.83 9.38
N ALA A 186 5.71 15.59 10.45
CA ALA A 186 6.68 16.68 10.64
C ALA A 186 8.09 16.09 10.67
N SER A 187 8.84 16.28 9.58
CA SER A 187 10.28 15.99 9.56
C SER A 187 11.02 17.28 9.87
N PRO A 188 11.78 17.36 10.96
CA PRO A 188 12.63 18.51 11.21
C PRO A 188 13.73 18.51 10.16
N GLY A 189 13.74 19.51 9.30
CA GLY A 189 14.77 19.69 8.27
C GLY A 189 14.43 20.80 7.30
N ALA A 190 15.44 21.33 6.63
CA ALA A 190 15.26 22.30 5.56
C ALA A 190 14.42 21.69 4.43
N PRO A 191 13.58 22.49 3.73
CA PRO A 191 12.83 22.03 2.58
C PRO A 191 13.77 21.45 1.52
N ARG A 192 13.45 20.27 0.98
CA ARG A 192 14.18 19.72 -0.17
C ARG A 192 13.77 20.49 -1.43
N ARG A 193 14.73 21.06 -2.12
CA ARG A 193 14.50 21.68 -3.43
C ARG A 193 14.47 20.58 -4.50
N THR A 194 13.56 20.70 -5.45
CA THR A 194 13.46 19.78 -6.57
C THR A 194 13.17 20.52 -7.86
N ALA A 195 13.58 19.95 -8.97
CA ALA A 195 13.29 20.45 -10.32
C ALA A 195 11.98 19.90 -10.90
N GLY A 196 11.05 19.47 -10.06
CA GLY A 196 9.78 18.87 -10.44
C GLY A 196 9.48 17.63 -9.61
N VAL A 197 8.31 17.05 -9.75
CA VAL A 197 7.88 15.84 -9.07
C VAL A 197 7.12 14.90 -10.00
N LEU A 198 7.49 13.62 -10.01
CA LEU A 198 6.68 12.56 -10.60
C LEU A 198 5.91 11.86 -9.49
N LEU A 199 4.60 11.98 -9.54
CA LEU A 199 3.67 11.33 -8.61
C LEU A 199 3.45 9.88 -9.04
N VAL A 200 3.66 8.95 -8.10
CA VAL A 200 3.51 7.51 -8.34
C VAL A 200 2.46 6.95 -7.39
N PRO A 201 1.21 6.77 -7.85
CA PRO A 201 0.18 6.12 -7.04
C PRO A 201 0.57 4.67 -6.80
N THR A 202 0.51 4.23 -5.55
CA THR A 202 0.96 2.90 -5.13
C THR A 202 -0.06 2.25 -4.22
N TYR A 203 -0.51 1.05 -4.58
CA TYR A 203 -1.55 0.31 -3.85
C TYR A 203 -1.09 -0.11 -2.46
N PHE A 204 0.14 -0.65 -2.35
CA PHE A 204 0.69 -1.14 -1.07
C PHE A 204 1.38 -0.06 -0.24
N ALA A 205 1.42 1.19 -0.67
CA ALA A 205 1.92 2.26 0.17
C ALA A 205 0.89 2.61 1.26
N VAL A 206 1.35 2.80 2.50
CA VAL A 206 0.57 3.32 3.62
C VAL A 206 0.95 4.75 3.96
N GLN A 207 2.14 5.16 3.57
CA GLN A 207 2.68 6.50 3.74
C GLN A 207 3.40 6.96 2.47
N PRO A 208 3.46 8.27 2.21
CA PRO A 208 4.24 8.77 1.10
C PRO A 208 5.73 8.62 1.36
N TRP A 209 6.48 8.34 0.32
CA TRP A 209 7.92 8.22 0.36
C TRP A 209 8.57 8.73 -0.93
N LEU A 210 9.80 9.22 -0.79
CA LEU A 210 10.53 9.86 -1.86
C LEU A 210 11.68 8.99 -2.34
N VAL A 211 11.92 9.11 -3.64
CA VAL A 211 13.17 8.69 -4.27
C VAL A 211 13.78 9.91 -4.94
N PRO A 212 14.98 10.33 -4.52
CA PRO A 212 15.69 11.41 -5.21
C PRO A 212 15.91 11.02 -6.68
N GLY A 213 15.67 11.93 -7.59
CA GLY A 213 16.08 11.74 -8.98
C GLY A 213 17.55 12.13 -9.14
N SER A 214 18.40 11.26 -9.65
CA SER A 214 19.82 11.55 -9.88
C SER A 214 20.05 12.62 -10.93
N ALA A 215 19.13 12.79 -11.89
CA ALA A 215 19.20 13.79 -12.97
C ALA A 215 17.85 14.36 -13.40
N GLY A 216 16.77 14.13 -12.61
CA GLY A 216 15.41 14.47 -13.00
C GLY A 216 14.53 14.91 -11.84
N PRO A 217 13.21 14.95 -12.06
CA PRO A 217 12.25 15.23 -11.00
C PRO A 217 12.34 14.18 -9.88
N VAL A 218 12.08 14.62 -8.66
CA VAL A 218 11.90 13.71 -7.52
C VAL A 218 10.70 12.80 -7.81
N ARG A 219 10.83 11.52 -7.51
CA ARG A 219 9.72 10.57 -7.59
C ARG A 219 9.10 10.40 -6.22
N LEU A 220 7.78 10.61 -6.15
CA LEU A 220 7.01 10.58 -4.92
C LEU A 220 5.96 9.47 -5.01
N GLY A 221 6.22 8.35 -4.34
CA GLY A 221 5.23 7.31 -4.10
C GLY A 221 4.23 7.76 -3.04
N TYR A 222 2.96 7.52 -3.28
CA TYR A 222 1.88 7.83 -2.34
C TYR A 222 0.79 6.76 -2.37
N PRO A 223 0.04 6.57 -1.26
CA PRO A 223 -1.07 5.64 -1.24
C PRO A 223 -2.12 5.98 -2.30
N ALA A 224 -2.37 5.06 -3.24
CA ALA A 224 -3.44 5.22 -4.21
C ALA A 224 -4.79 5.26 -3.48
N LEU A 225 -5.64 6.20 -3.87
CA LEU A 225 -6.94 6.40 -3.25
C LEU A 225 -7.78 5.13 -3.29
N ALA A 226 -8.46 4.86 -2.18
CA ALA A 226 -9.40 3.75 -2.07
C ALA A 226 -10.65 3.97 -2.91
N GLU A 227 -11.03 5.25 -3.12
CA GLU A 227 -12.26 5.67 -3.78
C GLU A 227 -12.02 6.94 -4.58
N ASP A 228 -12.79 7.15 -5.63
CA ASP A 228 -12.82 8.42 -6.37
C ASP A 228 -13.24 9.55 -5.39
N PRO A 229 -12.42 10.61 -5.20
CA PRO A 229 -12.79 11.75 -4.34
C PRO A 229 -14.05 12.47 -4.78
N ARG A 230 -14.54 12.22 -6.02
CA ARG A 230 -15.77 12.78 -6.58
C ARG A 230 -16.99 11.92 -6.35
N VAL A 231 -16.79 10.61 -6.16
CA VAL A 231 -17.81 9.86 -5.45
C VAL A 231 -17.84 10.58 -4.10
N ARG A 232 -18.63 11.67 -4.04
CA ARG A 232 -19.02 12.26 -2.77
C ARG A 232 -19.25 11.06 -1.90
N ARG A 233 -18.41 10.87 -0.89
CA ARG A 233 -18.72 9.92 0.15
C ARG A 233 -20.22 10.13 0.39
N ALA A 234 -21.02 9.19 -0.08
CA ALA A 234 -22.38 9.09 0.42
C ALA A 234 -22.18 9.23 1.92
N PRO A 235 -22.82 10.18 2.59
CA PRO A 235 -22.56 10.48 3.99
C PRO A 235 -22.37 9.14 4.66
N HIS A 236 -21.18 8.92 5.26
CA HIS A 236 -20.72 7.63 5.74
C HIS A 236 -21.90 6.89 6.29
N ALA A 237 -22.12 5.64 5.87
CA ALA A 237 -23.31 4.93 6.28
C ALA A 237 -23.32 5.00 7.81
N THR A 238 -24.15 5.87 8.38
CA THR A 238 -24.22 6.02 9.82
C THR A 238 -24.62 4.68 10.41
N PRO A 239 -24.29 4.37 11.65
CA PRO A 239 -24.78 3.16 12.32
C PRO A 239 -26.30 2.98 12.14
N ARG A 240 -27.01 4.09 12.01
CA ARG A 240 -28.45 4.12 11.70
C ARG A 240 -28.76 3.67 10.27
N ALA A 241 -27.96 4.04 9.28
CA ALA A 241 -28.12 3.61 7.89
C ALA A 241 -27.78 2.13 7.73
N LEU A 242 -26.72 1.65 8.42
CA LEU A 242 -26.37 0.23 8.47
C LEU A 242 -27.50 -0.59 9.13
N ALA A 243 -28.08 -0.06 10.21
CA ALA A 243 -29.23 -0.68 10.88
C ALA A 243 -30.50 -0.68 9.99
N ALA A 244 -30.69 0.35 9.20
CA ALA A 244 -31.80 0.42 8.23
C ALA A 244 -31.65 -0.60 7.10
N LEU A 245 -30.39 -0.85 6.65
CA LEU A 245 -30.09 -1.78 5.58
C LEU A 245 -30.18 -3.24 6.04
N LEU A 246 -29.54 -3.58 7.15
CA LEU A 246 -29.37 -4.95 7.63
C LEU A 246 -30.37 -5.36 8.71
N GLY A 247 -31.05 -4.41 9.29
CA GLY A 247 -31.78 -4.53 10.54
C GLY A 247 -30.87 -4.33 11.76
N PRO A 248 -31.43 -3.81 12.87
CA PRO A 248 -30.63 -3.36 14.03
C PRO A 248 -29.78 -4.48 14.63
N THR A 249 -30.32 -5.67 14.76
CA THR A 249 -29.61 -6.81 15.34
C THR A 249 -28.43 -7.25 14.49
N ARG A 250 -28.55 -7.29 13.15
CA ARG A 250 -27.44 -7.69 12.27
C ARG A 250 -26.37 -6.62 12.17
N ALA A 251 -26.77 -5.34 12.18
CA ALA A 251 -25.82 -4.25 12.23
C ALA A 251 -24.98 -4.29 13.52
N ALA A 252 -25.62 -4.47 14.67
CA ALA A 252 -24.90 -4.63 15.95
C ALA A 252 -24.03 -5.90 15.97
N ALA A 253 -24.49 -7.00 15.38
CA ALA A 253 -23.70 -8.22 15.25
C ALA A 253 -22.44 -8.04 14.42
N MET A 254 -22.49 -7.25 13.33
CA MET A 254 -21.31 -6.91 12.53
C MET A 254 -20.32 -6.06 13.31
N THR A 255 -20.77 -5.05 14.04
CA THR A 255 -19.90 -4.22 14.89
C THR A 255 -19.19 -5.06 15.95
N LEU A 256 -19.86 -6.04 16.56
CA LEU A 256 -19.25 -6.96 17.52
C LEU A 256 -18.29 -7.94 16.87
N ALA A 257 -18.57 -8.39 15.64
CA ALA A 257 -17.70 -9.28 14.88
C ALA A 257 -16.39 -8.61 14.44
N ALA A 258 -16.31 -7.28 14.40
CA ALA A 258 -15.09 -6.53 14.13
C ALA A 258 -13.98 -6.83 15.15
N ALA A 259 -14.35 -7.02 16.42
CA ALA A 259 -13.43 -7.40 17.49
C ALA A 259 -13.13 -8.92 17.55
N GLY A 260 -13.78 -9.72 16.71
CA GLY A 260 -13.66 -11.18 16.73
C GLY A 260 -14.35 -11.81 17.96
N CYS A 261 -15.58 -12.27 17.81
CA CYS A 261 -16.38 -12.82 18.91
C CYS A 261 -16.86 -14.25 18.64
N SER A 262 -17.21 -14.98 19.69
CA SER A 262 -17.89 -16.28 19.57
C SER A 262 -19.41 -16.09 19.40
N THR A 263 -20.11 -17.14 18.94
CA THR A 263 -21.59 -17.10 18.85
C THR A 263 -22.24 -16.87 20.22
N SER A 264 -21.65 -17.42 21.29
CA SER A 264 -22.15 -17.26 22.66
C SER A 264 -21.97 -15.83 23.19
N ASP A 265 -20.78 -15.23 22.95
CA ASP A 265 -20.51 -13.83 23.30
C ASP A 265 -21.46 -12.88 22.59
N LEU A 266 -21.73 -13.18 21.32
CA LEU A 266 -22.64 -12.42 20.48
C LEU A 266 -24.06 -12.48 20.97
N ALA A 267 -24.54 -13.68 21.34
CA ALA A 267 -25.87 -13.89 21.91
C ALA A 267 -26.05 -13.09 23.20
N ALA A 268 -25.05 -13.17 24.11
CA ALA A 268 -25.09 -12.46 25.39
C ALA A 268 -25.10 -10.93 25.21
N ARG A 269 -24.25 -10.39 24.31
CA ARG A 269 -24.13 -8.95 24.07
C ARG A 269 -25.33 -8.35 23.31
N LEU A 270 -25.96 -9.15 22.45
CA LEU A 270 -27.15 -8.71 21.69
C LEU A 270 -28.46 -8.94 22.45
N GLY A 271 -28.44 -9.64 23.59
CA GLY A 271 -29.64 -9.99 24.34
C GLY A 271 -30.56 -10.94 23.58
N VAL A 272 -30.01 -11.82 22.75
CA VAL A 272 -30.76 -12.82 21.96
C VAL A 272 -30.37 -14.25 22.35
N THR A 273 -31.20 -15.21 21.94
CA THR A 273 -30.85 -16.62 22.15
C THR A 273 -29.66 -17.04 21.28
N PRO A 274 -28.84 -18.05 21.69
CA PRO A 274 -27.77 -18.58 20.87
C PRO A 274 -28.21 -19.05 19.48
N SER A 275 -29.42 -19.59 19.37
CA SER A 275 -30.04 -20.02 18.12
C SER A 275 -30.30 -18.80 17.19
N ALA A 276 -30.85 -17.69 17.74
CA ALA A 276 -31.09 -16.48 16.99
C ALA A 276 -29.76 -15.84 16.54
N ALA A 277 -28.75 -15.77 17.43
CA ALA A 277 -27.43 -15.29 17.08
C ALA A 277 -26.82 -16.12 15.93
N SER A 278 -26.89 -17.45 16.02
CA SER A 278 -26.40 -18.35 14.96
C SER A 278 -27.10 -18.09 13.61
N LYS A 279 -28.42 -17.83 13.63
CA LYS A 279 -29.18 -17.50 12.43
C LYS A 279 -28.72 -16.17 11.80
N HIS A 280 -28.50 -15.15 12.62
CA HIS A 280 -27.97 -13.87 12.14
C HIS A 280 -26.57 -14.03 11.53
N MET A 281 -25.68 -14.77 12.18
CA MET A 281 -24.34 -15.08 11.65
C MET A 281 -24.40 -15.86 10.34
N SER A 282 -25.34 -16.79 10.21
CA SER A 282 -25.52 -17.57 8.97
C SER A 282 -25.91 -16.69 7.79
N VAL A 283 -26.81 -15.74 8.00
CA VAL A 283 -27.21 -14.76 6.97
C VAL A 283 -26.05 -13.84 6.58
N LEU A 284 -25.33 -13.29 7.55
CA LEU A 284 -24.19 -12.41 7.30
C LEU A 284 -23.05 -13.14 6.58
N ARG A 285 -22.82 -14.42 6.91
CA ARG A 285 -21.85 -15.26 6.22
C ARG A 285 -22.27 -15.58 4.79
N ALA A 286 -23.54 -15.92 4.56
CA ALA A 286 -24.08 -16.15 3.23
C ALA A 286 -23.98 -14.90 2.34
N ALA A 287 -24.11 -13.70 2.94
CA ALA A 287 -23.89 -12.42 2.27
C ALA A 287 -22.39 -12.07 2.08
N GLY A 288 -21.46 -12.90 2.52
CA GLY A 288 -20.03 -12.65 2.40
C GLY A 288 -19.50 -11.55 3.33
N LEU A 289 -20.26 -11.12 4.33
CA LEU A 289 -19.90 -10.02 5.24
C LEU A 289 -19.05 -10.48 6.42
N ILE A 290 -19.17 -11.73 6.83
CA ILE A 290 -18.38 -12.36 7.89
C ILE A 290 -17.78 -13.68 7.45
N ALA A 291 -16.64 -14.03 8.06
CA ALA A 291 -16.05 -15.36 8.04
C ALA A 291 -16.21 -16.03 9.40
N SER A 292 -16.35 -17.36 9.40
CA SER A 292 -16.48 -18.16 10.63
C SER A 292 -15.37 -19.21 10.67
N HIS A 293 -14.61 -19.23 11.74
CA HIS A 293 -13.53 -20.18 11.97
C HIS A 293 -13.87 -21.05 13.20
N ARG A 294 -13.85 -22.35 13.02
CA ARG A 294 -14.05 -23.29 14.12
C ARG A 294 -12.71 -23.56 14.80
N ASN A 295 -12.64 -23.23 16.10
CA ASN A 295 -11.50 -23.55 16.92
C ASN A 295 -11.95 -24.47 18.07
N ARG A 296 -11.63 -25.76 17.95
CA ARG A 296 -12.10 -26.82 18.86
C ARG A 296 -13.64 -26.77 19.05
N ASN A 297 -14.12 -26.37 20.23
CA ASN A 297 -15.56 -26.31 20.57
C ASN A 297 -16.20 -24.93 20.39
N THR A 298 -15.46 -23.94 19.90
CA THR A 298 -15.97 -22.57 19.71
C THR A 298 -15.92 -22.16 18.25
N VAL A 299 -16.98 -21.49 17.78
CA VAL A 299 -17.00 -20.84 16.46
C VAL A 299 -16.74 -19.37 16.67
N ARG A 300 -15.64 -18.84 16.12
CA ARG A 300 -15.32 -17.41 16.12
C ARG A 300 -15.70 -16.79 14.78
N HIS A 301 -16.28 -15.60 14.86
CA HIS A 301 -16.69 -14.80 13.71
C HIS A 301 -15.79 -13.58 13.60
N SER A 302 -15.40 -13.24 12.37
CA SER A 302 -14.64 -12.02 12.03
C SER A 302 -15.25 -11.41 10.77
N LEU A 303 -15.08 -10.09 10.59
CA LEU A 303 -15.48 -9.44 9.35
C LEU A 303 -14.62 -9.90 8.18
N THR A 304 -15.24 -9.99 7.00
CA THR A 304 -14.53 -10.06 5.73
C THR A 304 -14.08 -8.65 5.29
N PRO A 305 -13.25 -8.50 4.26
CA PRO A 305 -12.94 -7.19 3.69
C PRO A 305 -14.19 -6.38 3.29
N LEU A 306 -15.20 -7.05 2.74
CA LEU A 306 -16.49 -6.43 2.42
C LEU A 306 -17.23 -5.98 3.69
N GLY A 307 -17.23 -6.83 4.73
CA GLY A 307 -17.83 -6.50 6.02
C GLY A 307 -17.12 -5.34 6.72
N ILE A 308 -15.79 -5.29 6.64
CA ILE A 308 -14.98 -4.16 7.16
C ILE A 308 -15.37 -2.86 6.43
N ALA A 309 -15.35 -2.87 5.10
CA ALA A 309 -15.72 -1.70 4.31
C ALA A 309 -17.13 -1.17 4.64
N LEU A 310 -18.06 -2.09 4.90
CA LEU A 310 -19.45 -1.71 5.25
C LEU A 310 -19.56 -1.13 6.67
N VAL A 311 -18.80 -1.67 7.65
CA VAL A 311 -18.80 -1.18 9.04
C VAL A 311 -18.00 0.10 9.17
N ASP A 312 -16.82 0.20 8.55
CA ASP A 312 -15.98 1.41 8.59
C ASP A 312 -16.67 2.59 7.90
N GLY A 313 -17.38 2.31 6.80
CA GLY A 313 -18.28 3.31 6.20
C GLY A 313 -19.40 3.78 7.12
N ALA A 314 -19.70 3.04 8.20
CA ALA A 314 -20.76 3.38 9.17
C ALA A 314 -20.23 3.97 10.49
N SER A 315 -18.89 3.97 10.71
CA SER A 315 -18.26 4.35 12.00
C SER A 315 -17.50 5.67 11.96
N ALA A 316 -17.40 6.33 10.82
CA ALA A 316 -16.65 7.57 10.63
C ALA A 316 -17.52 8.85 10.68
#